data_d47cc79b4ad8aabea96633d096654f93
#
_entry.id   d47cc79b4ad8aabea96633d096654f93
#
_cell.length_a   1.000
_cell.length_b   1.000
_cell.length_c   1.000
_cell.angle_alpha   90.00
_cell.angle_beta   90.00
_cell.angle_gamma   90.00
#
_symmetry.space_group_name_H-M   'P 1'
#
loop_
_entity.id
_entity.type
_entity.pdbx_description
1 polymer ?
#
loop_
_entity_poly.entity_id
_entity_poly.type
_entity_poly.pdbx_seq_one_letter_code
_entity_poly.pdbx_strand_id
1 'polypeptide(L)'
;MSNKKLVLAYSGGLDTSVAIRWLKDKGWDVIAFTVDLGEKKDLDAIQARALKVGASAAYVADGRRPFLELFVWPSLQAGAVYEKEYPLATALGRPLIAAMMVEVARREGASAIAHGCTGKGNDQVRFDVTTAALAPELEVVAPVREWGMNRDDEIEYANKHGIEVPATTRSPYSTDENLSLIHI
;
A
#
# COMPACT_ATOMS: atom_id res chain seq x y z
N MET A 1 -3.54 20.95 18.89
CA MET A 1 -4.31 19.71 18.68
C MET A 1 -3.33 18.67 18.19
N SER A 2 -3.21 17.52 18.85
CA SER A 2 -2.34 16.44 18.34
C SER A 2 -2.94 15.93 17.03
N ASN A 3 -2.18 15.99 15.94
CA ASN A 3 -2.61 15.39 14.68
C ASN A 3 -2.79 13.88 14.89
N LYS A 4 -3.90 13.32 14.42
CA LYS A 4 -4.11 11.87 14.47
C LYS A 4 -3.10 11.21 13.55
N LYS A 5 -2.36 10.22 14.06
CA LYS A 5 -1.40 9.44 13.27
C LYS A 5 -2.10 8.35 12.46
N LEU A 6 -1.57 8.09 11.28
CA LEU A 6 -2.04 7.07 10.35
C LEU A 6 -0.86 6.37 9.68
N VAL A 7 -0.93 5.03 9.52
CA VAL A 7 0.06 4.24 8.78
C VAL A 7 -0.48 3.94 7.39
N LEU A 8 0.22 4.39 6.35
CA LEU A 8 -0.14 4.19 4.94
C LEU A 8 0.69 3.06 4.32
N ALA A 9 0.03 2.06 3.72
CA ALA A 9 0.70 1.11 2.83
C ALA A 9 1.25 1.86 1.62
N TYR A 10 2.57 1.95 1.52
CA TYR A 10 3.25 2.79 0.54
C TYR A 10 4.05 1.95 -0.45
N SER A 11 3.71 2.05 -1.73
CA SER A 11 4.38 1.32 -2.81
C SER A 11 5.42 2.15 -3.56
N GLY A 12 5.49 3.47 -3.33
CA GLY A 12 6.31 4.40 -4.10
C GLY A 12 5.69 4.83 -5.43
N GLY A 13 4.50 4.34 -5.77
CA GLY A 13 3.76 4.71 -6.98
C GLY A 13 3.01 6.05 -6.86
N LEU A 14 2.34 6.45 -7.95
CA LEU A 14 1.58 7.71 -8.01
C LEU A 14 0.50 7.76 -6.94
N ASP A 15 -0.43 6.79 -6.94
CA ASP A 15 -1.62 6.79 -6.09
C ASP A 15 -1.24 6.92 -4.60
N THR A 16 -0.25 6.14 -4.15
CA THR A 16 0.18 6.19 -2.75
C THR A 16 0.98 7.45 -2.42
N SER A 17 1.69 8.04 -3.38
CA SER A 17 2.38 9.33 -3.19
C SER A 17 1.37 10.49 -3.11
N VAL A 18 0.38 10.51 -3.99
CA VAL A 18 -0.75 11.45 -3.90
C VAL A 18 -1.49 11.28 -2.57
N ALA A 19 -1.69 10.04 -2.12
CA ALA A 19 -2.37 9.75 -0.86
C ALA A 19 -1.65 10.36 0.35
N ILE A 20 -0.31 10.37 0.41
CA ILE A 20 0.42 11.06 1.49
C ILE A 20 0.00 12.52 1.57
N ARG A 21 0.03 13.25 0.46
CA ARG A 21 -0.29 14.67 0.43
C ARG A 21 -1.75 14.93 0.78
N TRP A 22 -2.66 14.17 0.16
CA TRP A 22 -4.09 14.31 0.37
C TRP A 22 -4.50 14.04 1.85
N LEU A 23 -3.92 13.01 2.48
CA LEU A 23 -4.15 12.71 3.88
C LEU A 23 -3.62 13.82 4.81
N LYS A 24 -2.44 14.38 4.49
CA LYS A 24 -1.90 15.53 5.23
C LYS A 24 -2.82 16.74 5.16
N ASP A 25 -3.36 17.05 3.99
CA ASP A 25 -4.30 18.17 3.80
C ASP A 25 -5.61 17.94 4.59
N LYS A 26 -5.94 16.69 4.93
CA LYS A 26 -7.03 16.32 5.85
C LYS A 26 -6.62 16.32 7.33
N GLY A 27 -5.40 16.70 7.65
CA GLY A 27 -4.91 16.83 9.03
C GLY A 27 -4.35 15.54 9.65
N TRP A 28 -4.05 14.52 8.83
CA TRP A 28 -3.37 13.32 9.29
C TRP A 28 -1.85 13.51 9.38
N ASP A 29 -1.26 12.92 10.40
CA ASP A 29 0.18 12.70 10.48
C ASP A 29 0.51 11.34 9.86
N VAL A 30 1.07 11.36 8.64
CA VAL A 30 1.17 10.18 7.79
C VAL A 30 2.53 9.50 7.97
N ILE A 31 2.50 8.24 8.35
CA ILE A 31 3.64 7.33 8.41
C ILE A 31 3.57 6.41 7.19
N ALA A 32 4.54 6.51 6.28
CA ALA A 32 4.62 5.61 5.13
C ALA A 32 5.25 4.27 5.54
N PHE A 33 4.65 3.15 5.12
CA PHE A 33 5.14 1.83 5.43
C PHE A 33 5.21 0.95 4.19
N THR A 34 6.41 0.45 3.90
CA THR A 34 6.70 -0.44 2.77
C THR A 34 7.19 -1.79 3.29
N VAL A 35 6.70 -2.87 2.70
CA VAL A 35 7.15 -4.23 3.02
C VAL A 35 7.89 -4.80 1.81
N ASP A 36 9.10 -5.29 2.01
CA ASP A 36 9.85 -6.07 1.04
C ASP A 36 9.36 -7.52 1.06
N LEU A 37 8.71 -7.95 -0.01
CA LEU A 37 8.28 -9.34 -0.22
C LEU A 37 9.20 -10.11 -1.19
N GLY A 38 10.36 -9.54 -1.54
CA GLY A 38 11.33 -10.13 -2.46
C GLY A 38 11.27 -9.53 -3.88
N GLU A 39 10.57 -8.43 -4.07
CA GLU A 39 10.53 -7.72 -5.35
C GLU A 39 11.84 -6.94 -5.58
N LYS A 40 12.26 -6.84 -6.84
CA LYS A 40 13.43 -6.04 -7.21
C LYS A 40 13.08 -4.56 -7.23
N LYS A 41 13.04 -3.93 -6.07
CA LYS A 41 12.75 -2.49 -5.91
C LYS A 41 13.88 -1.78 -5.17
N ASP A 42 14.11 -0.53 -5.52
CA ASP A 42 14.99 0.36 -4.75
C ASP A 42 14.22 0.89 -3.53
N LEU A 43 14.33 0.18 -2.43
CA LEU A 43 13.62 0.46 -1.18
C LEU A 43 14.09 1.77 -0.55
N ASP A 44 15.36 2.12 -0.67
CA ASP A 44 15.91 3.37 -0.16
C ASP A 44 15.34 4.56 -0.92
N ALA A 45 15.24 4.46 -2.25
CA ALA A 45 14.58 5.48 -3.06
C ALA A 45 13.09 5.63 -2.76
N ILE A 46 12.39 4.52 -2.49
CA ILE A 46 10.98 4.53 -2.08
C ILE A 46 10.83 5.25 -0.74
N GLN A 47 11.64 4.92 0.26
CA GLN A 47 11.63 5.56 1.57
C GLN A 47 11.92 7.06 1.49
N ALA A 48 12.97 7.44 0.76
CA ALA A 48 13.34 8.83 0.55
C ALA A 48 12.22 9.63 -0.14
N ARG A 49 11.55 9.04 -1.12
CA ARG A 49 10.40 9.65 -1.81
C ARG A 49 9.23 9.90 -0.86
N ALA A 50 8.89 8.94 0.01
CA ALA A 50 7.83 9.11 0.99
C ALA A 50 8.07 10.35 1.88
N LEU A 51 9.29 10.49 2.39
CA LEU A 51 9.70 11.64 3.20
C LEU A 51 9.66 12.95 2.41
N LYS A 52 10.15 12.94 1.15
CA LYS A 52 10.12 14.10 0.26
C LYS A 52 8.69 14.58 -0.04
N VAL A 53 7.75 13.66 -0.22
CA VAL A 53 6.32 13.98 -0.42
C VAL A 53 5.69 14.53 0.85
N GLY A 54 6.26 14.22 2.00
CA GLY A 54 5.88 14.81 3.26
C GLY A 54 5.32 13.84 4.30
N ALA A 55 5.59 12.55 4.20
CA ALA A 55 5.37 11.64 5.32
C ALA A 55 6.23 12.08 6.51
N SER A 56 5.70 11.97 7.72
CA SER A 56 6.42 12.31 8.96
C SER A 56 7.46 11.26 9.33
N ALA A 57 7.22 10.02 8.92
CA ALA A 57 8.17 8.92 9.02
C ALA A 57 7.97 7.97 7.83
N ALA A 58 9.00 7.21 7.47
CA ALA A 58 8.94 6.19 6.45
C ALA A 58 9.71 4.96 6.90
N TYR A 59 9.04 3.83 6.97
CA TYR A 59 9.61 2.56 7.38
C TYR A 59 9.60 1.55 6.25
N VAL A 60 10.66 0.77 6.18
CA VAL A 60 10.76 -0.41 5.31
C VAL A 60 10.99 -1.62 6.19
N ALA A 61 10.22 -2.68 5.96
CA ALA A 61 10.34 -3.92 6.70
C ALA A 61 10.61 -5.10 5.76
N ASP A 62 11.48 -6.00 6.19
CA ASP A 62 11.73 -7.27 5.49
C ASP A 62 10.61 -8.27 5.82
N GLY A 63 9.70 -8.47 4.88
CA GLY A 63 8.60 -9.43 4.97
C GLY A 63 8.87 -10.75 4.26
N ARG A 64 10.04 -10.95 3.65
CA ARG A 64 10.34 -12.11 2.78
C ARG A 64 10.21 -13.44 3.51
N ARG A 65 10.82 -13.54 4.68
CA ARG A 65 10.75 -14.77 5.47
C ARG A 65 9.35 -15.10 5.97
N PRO A 66 8.63 -14.20 6.68
CA PRO A 66 7.25 -14.46 7.09
C PRO A 66 6.32 -14.69 5.90
N PHE A 67 6.54 -14.03 4.77
CA PHE A 67 5.77 -14.28 3.55
C PHE A 67 5.93 -15.71 3.06
N LEU A 68 7.15 -16.20 2.97
CA LEU A 68 7.45 -17.59 2.54
C LEU A 68 6.90 -18.61 3.53
N GLU A 69 7.16 -18.44 4.81
CA GLU A 69 6.84 -19.45 5.84
C GLU A 69 5.34 -19.54 6.16
N LEU A 70 4.65 -18.38 6.22
CA LEU A 70 3.27 -18.32 6.71
C LEU A 70 2.22 -18.30 5.59
N PHE A 71 2.60 -17.90 4.37
CA PHE A 71 1.66 -17.74 3.27
C PHE A 71 2.01 -18.58 2.05
N VAL A 72 3.23 -18.46 1.53
CA VAL A 72 3.58 -19.15 0.28
C VAL A 72 3.68 -20.65 0.48
N TRP A 73 4.42 -21.09 1.48
CA TRP A 73 4.63 -22.52 1.72
C TRP A 73 3.33 -23.29 2.00
N PRO A 74 2.45 -22.86 2.90
CA PRO A 74 1.16 -23.51 3.10
C PRO A 74 0.27 -23.51 1.84
N SER A 75 0.33 -22.44 1.05
CA SER A 75 -0.44 -22.34 -0.20
C SER A 75 0.06 -23.35 -1.24
N LEU A 76 1.37 -23.53 -1.37
CA LEU A 76 1.96 -24.54 -2.25
C LEU A 76 1.57 -25.95 -1.80
N GLN A 77 1.64 -26.25 -0.50
CA GLN A 77 1.21 -27.54 0.05
C GLN A 77 -0.27 -27.85 -0.21
N ALA A 78 -1.12 -26.80 -0.19
CA ALA A 78 -2.54 -26.91 -0.51
C ALA A 78 -2.84 -26.94 -2.02
N GLY A 79 -1.85 -26.79 -2.90
CA GLY A 79 -2.04 -26.69 -4.34
C GLY A 79 -2.84 -25.44 -4.75
N ALA A 80 -2.73 -24.36 -3.98
CA ALA A 80 -3.48 -23.11 -4.18
C ALA A 80 -2.95 -22.34 -5.38
N VAL A 81 -3.44 -22.69 -6.56
CA VAL A 81 -3.15 -22.01 -7.82
C VAL A 81 -4.47 -21.62 -8.47
N TYR A 82 -4.64 -20.33 -8.76
CA TYR A 82 -5.84 -19.85 -9.44
C TYR A 82 -5.75 -20.18 -10.94
N GLU A 83 -6.79 -20.81 -11.46
CA GLU A 83 -6.90 -21.22 -12.88
C GLU A 83 -5.69 -22.04 -13.40
N LYS A 84 -5.02 -22.76 -12.51
CA LYS A 84 -3.84 -23.60 -12.76
C LYS A 84 -2.54 -22.86 -13.17
N GLU A 85 -2.56 -21.54 -13.18
CA GLU A 85 -1.43 -20.73 -13.65
C GLU A 85 -0.97 -19.68 -12.64
N TYR A 86 -1.90 -19.01 -11.93
CA TYR A 86 -1.56 -17.89 -11.07
C TYR A 86 -1.33 -18.31 -9.60
N PRO A 87 -0.12 -18.10 -9.05
CA PRO A 87 0.24 -18.53 -7.69
C PRO A 87 -0.27 -17.59 -6.57
N LEU A 88 -1.23 -16.72 -6.84
CA LEU A 88 -1.91 -15.85 -5.85
C LEU A 88 -0.98 -14.87 -5.10
N ALA A 89 0.13 -14.44 -5.70
CA ALA A 89 1.16 -13.64 -5.01
C ALA A 89 0.60 -12.39 -4.30
N THR A 90 -0.17 -11.55 -5.01
CA THR A 90 -0.82 -10.36 -4.43
C THR A 90 -1.85 -10.72 -3.37
N ALA A 91 -2.63 -11.78 -3.60
CA ALA A 91 -3.65 -12.22 -2.67
C ALA A 91 -3.05 -12.64 -1.31
N LEU A 92 -1.90 -13.31 -1.34
CA LEU A 92 -1.17 -13.77 -0.16
C LEU A 92 -0.39 -12.64 0.53
N GLY A 93 0.16 -11.70 -0.24
CA GLY A 93 0.97 -10.60 0.30
C GLY A 93 0.16 -9.55 1.06
N ARG A 94 -1.07 -9.23 0.63
CA ARG A 94 -1.87 -8.16 1.26
C ARG A 94 -2.21 -8.41 2.73
N PRO A 95 -2.62 -9.62 3.17
CA PRO A 95 -2.85 -9.90 4.59
C PRO A 95 -1.58 -9.73 5.44
N LEU A 96 -0.42 -10.16 4.95
CA LEU A 96 0.84 -9.96 5.67
C LEU A 96 1.16 -8.47 5.81
N ILE A 97 1.06 -7.70 4.72
CA ILE A 97 1.29 -6.25 4.76
C ILE A 97 0.36 -5.60 5.79
N ALA A 98 -0.93 -5.92 5.77
CA ALA A 98 -1.91 -5.39 6.72
C ALA A 98 -1.57 -5.75 8.17
N ALA A 99 -1.17 -6.99 8.44
CA ALA A 99 -0.75 -7.43 9.77
C ALA A 99 0.47 -6.64 10.28
N MET A 100 1.50 -6.47 9.44
CA MET A 100 2.68 -5.68 9.78
C MET A 100 2.35 -4.18 9.96
N MET A 101 1.40 -3.64 9.21
CA MET A 101 0.91 -2.26 9.40
C MET A 101 0.23 -2.09 10.76
N VAL A 102 -0.55 -3.06 11.22
CA VAL A 102 -1.17 -3.05 12.54
C VAL A 102 -0.11 -2.99 13.64
N GLU A 103 0.98 -3.76 13.53
CA GLU A 103 2.09 -3.70 14.48
C GLU A 103 2.75 -2.32 14.52
N VAL A 104 2.99 -1.72 13.34
CA VAL A 104 3.54 -0.37 13.25
C VAL A 104 2.56 0.65 13.84
N ALA A 105 1.27 0.54 13.53
CA ALA A 105 0.25 1.45 14.05
C ALA A 105 0.20 1.42 15.57
N ARG A 106 0.25 0.26 16.20
CA ARG A 106 0.32 0.11 17.67
C ARG A 106 1.60 0.71 18.24
N ARG A 107 2.74 0.45 17.64
CA ARG A 107 4.03 1.01 18.08
C ARG A 107 4.07 2.54 18.02
N GLU A 108 3.51 3.11 16.97
CA GLU A 108 3.49 4.57 16.74
C GLU A 108 2.33 5.29 17.42
N GLY A 109 1.40 4.56 18.03
CA GLY A 109 0.17 5.12 18.59
C GLY A 109 -0.73 5.73 17.52
N ALA A 110 -0.75 5.14 16.31
CA ALA A 110 -1.64 5.54 15.23
C ALA A 110 -3.07 5.07 15.50
N SER A 111 -4.05 5.86 15.08
CA SER A 111 -5.47 5.54 15.20
C SER A 111 -6.09 4.96 13.93
N ALA A 112 -5.32 4.96 12.83
CA ALA A 112 -5.79 4.48 11.54
C ALA A 112 -4.68 3.82 10.73
N ILE A 113 -5.09 2.98 9.77
CA ILE A 113 -4.27 2.56 8.65
C ILE A 113 -4.89 3.03 7.35
N ALA A 114 -4.08 3.17 6.30
CA ALA A 114 -4.57 3.50 4.96
C ALA A 114 -3.94 2.65 3.88
N HIS A 115 -4.65 2.49 2.77
CA HIS A 115 -4.16 1.80 1.57
C HIS A 115 -4.62 2.49 0.30
N GLY A 116 -3.84 2.33 -0.79
CA GLY A 116 -4.13 2.89 -2.11
C GLY A 116 -4.99 1.99 -3.01
N CYS A 117 -5.71 1.01 -2.45
CA CYS A 117 -6.54 0.12 -3.26
C CYS A 117 -7.79 0.81 -3.76
N THR A 118 -8.13 0.58 -5.03
CA THR A 118 -9.39 1.04 -5.63
C THR A 118 -10.58 0.26 -5.06
N GLY A 119 -11.80 0.78 -5.24
CA GLY A 119 -13.03 0.07 -4.88
C GLY A 119 -13.36 -1.12 -5.79
N LYS A 120 -12.55 -1.34 -6.84
CA LYS A 120 -12.68 -2.44 -7.79
C LYS A 120 -11.64 -3.51 -7.48
N GLY A 121 -12.06 -4.71 -7.15
CA GLY A 121 -11.15 -5.82 -6.86
C GLY A 121 -11.07 -6.19 -5.38
N ASN A 122 -10.30 -7.24 -5.10
CA ASN A 122 -10.31 -7.91 -3.79
C ASN A 122 -9.21 -7.42 -2.82
N ASP A 123 -8.25 -6.61 -3.27
CA ASP A 123 -7.13 -6.20 -2.43
C ASP A 123 -7.57 -5.33 -1.25
N GLN A 124 -8.53 -4.43 -1.48
CA GLN A 124 -9.14 -3.65 -0.41
C GLN A 124 -9.76 -4.54 0.68
N VAL A 125 -10.50 -5.59 0.27
CA VAL A 125 -11.15 -6.52 1.21
C VAL A 125 -10.11 -7.21 2.09
N ARG A 126 -8.95 -7.56 1.52
CA ARG A 126 -7.86 -8.19 2.27
C ARG A 126 -7.29 -7.27 3.34
N PHE A 127 -7.10 -5.99 3.04
CA PHE A 127 -6.70 -4.99 4.03
C PHE A 127 -7.78 -4.79 5.09
N ASP A 128 -9.01 -4.54 4.66
CA ASP A 128 -10.15 -4.24 5.55
C ASP A 128 -10.41 -5.40 6.52
N VAL A 129 -10.51 -6.64 6.01
CA VAL A 129 -10.79 -7.83 6.83
C VAL A 129 -9.64 -8.16 7.77
N THR A 130 -8.40 -8.09 7.28
CA THR A 130 -7.22 -8.38 8.14
C THR A 130 -7.11 -7.36 9.27
N THR A 131 -7.32 -6.09 8.97
CA THR A 131 -7.30 -5.04 10.00
C THR A 131 -8.41 -5.23 11.00
N ALA A 132 -9.64 -5.46 10.55
CA ALA A 132 -10.78 -5.69 11.44
C ALA A 132 -10.59 -6.91 12.36
N ALA A 133 -9.93 -7.95 11.86
CA ALA A 133 -9.64 -9.15 12.63
C ALA A 133 -8.53 -8.95 13.68
N LEU A 134 -7.48 -8.17 13.36
CA LEU A 134 -6.31 -8.01 14.20
C LEU A 134 -6.36 -6.78 15.12
N ALA A 135 -7.05 -5.73 14.67
CA ALA A 135 -7.11 -4.44 15.35
C ALA A 135 -8.43 -3.72 15.01
N PRO A 136 -9.56 -4.20 15.53
CA PRO A 136 -10.88 -3.59 15.28
C PRO A 136 -11.00 -2.15 15.78
N GLU A 137 -10.06 -1.72 16.62
CA GLU A 137 -9.96 -0.34 17.11
C GLU A 137 -9.37 0.64 16.07
N LEU A 138 -8.70 0.15 15.02
CA LEU A 138 -8.11 1.00 13.99
C LEU A 138 -9.10 1.34 12.88
N GLU A 139 -9.19 2.61 12.54
CA GLU A 139 -9.91 3.07 11.36
C GLU A 139 -9.18 2.65 10.07
N VAL A 140 -9.92 2.18 9.06
CA VAL A 140 -9.35 1.92 7.73
C VAL A 140 -9.74 3.05 6.78
N VAL A 141 -8.75 3.77 6.28
CA VAL A 141 -8.91 4.91 5.36
C VAL A 141 -8.47 4.48 3.96
N ALA A 142 -9.30 4.72 2.95
CA ALA A 142 -8.98 4.37 1.57
C ALA A 142 -9.08 5.60 0.66
N PRO A 143 -8.03 6.44 0.59
CA PRO A 143 -8.03 7.71 -0.15
C PRO A 143 -8.53 7.58 -1.58
N VAL A 144 -8.06 6.56 -2.31
CA VAL A 144 -8.43 6.32 -3.72
C VAL A 144 -9.94 6.11 -3.92
N ARG A 145 -10.64 5.63 -2.89
CA ARG A 145 -12.11 5.48 -2.93
C ARG A 145 -12.85 6.78 -2.59
N GLU A 146 -12.18 7.68 -1.88
CA GLU A 146 -12.80 8.88 -1.31
C GLU A 146 -12.60 10.13 -2.16
N TRP A 147 -11.46 10.26 -2.85
CA TRP A 147 -11.10 11.51 -3.52
C TRP A 147 -11.76 11.74 -4.88
N GLY A 148 -12.32 10.71 -5.51
CA GLY A 148 -13.02 10.82 -6.79
C GLY A 148 -12.13 11.21 -7.99
N MET A 149 -10.80 11.21 -7.82
CA MET A 149 -9.83 11.51 -8.89
C MET A 149 -9.65 10.31 -9.82
N ASN A 150 -9.60 10.56 -11.11
CA ASN A 150 -9.11 9.61 -12.10
C ASN A 150 -7.59 9.74 -12.25
N ARG A 151 -6.98 8.94 -13.13
CA ARG A 151 -5.52 8.92 -13.31
C ARG A 151 -4.93 10.25 -13.78
N ASP A 152 -5.63 10.96 -14.66
CA ASP A 152 -5.16 12.25 -15.15
C ASP A 152 -5.26 13.32 -14.06
N ASP A 153 -6.33 13.29 -13.26
CA ASP A 153 -6.51 14.17 -12.11
C ASP A 153 -5.41 13.93 -11.06
N GLU A 154 -5.02 12.67 -10.81
CA GLU A 154 -3.92 12.34 -9.90
C GLU A 154 -2.58 12.88 -10.38
N ILE A 155 -2.30 12.78 -11.69
CA ILE A 155 -1.09 13.35 -12.30
C ILE A 155 -1.09 14.87 -12.18
N GLU A 156 -2.23 15.53 -12.46
CA GLU A 156 -2.36 16.96 -12.30
C GLU A 156 -2.16 17.38 -10.83
N TYR A 157 -2.78 16.66 -9.90
CA TYR A 157 -2.61 16.89 -8.47
C TYR A 157 -1.16 16.72 -8.05
N ALA A 158 -0.48 15.66 -8.51
CA ALA A 158 0.92 15.42 -8.23
C ALA A 158 1.82 16.56 -8.73
N ASN A 159 1.60 17.01 -9.97
CA ASN A 159 2.33 18.13 -10.57
C ASN A 159 2.12 19.44 -9.79
N LYS A 160 0.89 19.73 -9.42
CA LYS A 160 0.53 20.93 -8.63
C LYS A 160 1.24 20.97 -7.27
N HIS A 161 1.46 19.80 -6.66
CA HIS A 161 2.10 19.67 -5.36
C HIS A 161 3.59 19.30 -5.42
N GLY A 162 4.20 19.29 -6.63
CA GLY A 162 5.61 18.98 -6.82
C GLY A 162 5.98 17.52 -6.44
N ILE A 163 5.04 16.60 -6.56
CA ILE A 163 5.25 15.18 -6.27
C ILE A 163 5.90 14.54 -7.50
N GLU A 164 7.16 14.16 -7.37
CA GLU A 164 7.87 13.43 -8.43
C GLU A 164 7.49 11.95 -8.41
N VAL A 165 6.83 11.49 -9.46
CA VAL A 165 6.46 10.08 -9.65
C VAL A 165 6.91 9.60 -11.03
N PRO A 166 7.21 8.30 -11.17
CA PRO A 166 7.64 7.72 -12.45
C PRO A 166 6.57 7.76 -13.54
N ALA A 167 5.29 7.96 -13.14
CA ALA A 167 4.16 7.99 -14.08
C ALA A 167 4.07 9.34 -14.78
N THR A 168 3.95 9.32 -16.11
CA THR A 168 3.69 10.49 -16.94
C THR A 168 2.44 10.27 -17.76
N THR A 169 1.82 11.35 -18.26
CA THR A 169 0.69 11.29 -19.20
C THR A 169 1.01 10.51 -20.48
N ARG A 170 2.30 10.36 -20.84
CA ARG A 170 2.76 9.55 -21.99
C ARG A 170 2.89 8.07 -21.68
N SER A 171 2.98 7.68 -20.40
CA SER A 171 3.00 6.30 -19.94
C SER A 171 2.09 6.18 -18.71
N PRO A 172 0.77 6.14 -18.92
CA PRO A 172 -0.21 6.14 -17.82
C PRO A 172 -0.30 4.78 -17.11
N TYR A 173 0.35 3.77 -17.64
CA TYR A 173 0.31 2.43 -17.06
C TYR A 173 1.34 2.33 -15.92
N SER A 174 0.87 2.11 -14.71
CA SER A 174 1.70 1.50 -13.69
C SER A 174 1.62 0.00 -13.91
N THR A 175 2.69 -0.60 -14.36
CA THR A 175 2.83 -2.06 -14.32
C THR A 175 2.98 -2.45 -12.86
N ASP A 176 1.92 -2.99 -12.28
CA ASP A 176 2.06 -3.81 -11.10
C ASP A 176 2.72 -5.10 -11.58
N GLU A 177 4.01 -5.26 -11.34
CA GLU A 177 4.76 -6.46 -11.74
C GLU A 177 4.18 -7.75 -11.14
N ASN A 178 3.30 -7.61 -10.18
CA ASN A 178 2.56 -8.70 -9.56
C ASN A 178 1.22 -9.02 -10.24
N LEU A 179 0.81 -8.27 -11.25
CA LEU A 179 -0.39 -8.52 -12.03
C LEU A 179 -0.07 -9.26 -13.32
N SER A 180 0.44 -10.46 -13.22
CA SER A 180 0.42 -11.43 -14.33
C SER A 180 -1.00 -11.91 -14.67
N LEU A 181 -2.03 -11.29 -14.12
CA LEU A 181 -3.45 -11.60 -14.35
C LEU A 181 -4.06 -10.93 -15.57
N ILE A 182 -3.33 -10.12 -16.32
CA ILE A 182 -3.89 -9.36 -17.45
C ILE A 182 -3.60 -10.05 -18.80
N HIS A 183 -3.19 -11.29 -18.79
CA HIS A 183 -3.03 -12.06 -20.02
C HIS A 183 -4.05 -13.19 -20.10
N ILE A 184 -5.32 -12.79 -20.13
CA ILE A 184 -6.38 -13.62 -20.67
C ILE A 184 -7.03 -12.87 -21.81
#